data_2ec9d64a256cce9f7ba3e677ed6732b6
#
_entry.id   2ec9d64a256cce9f7ba3e677ed6732b6
#
_cell.length_a   1.000
_cell.length_b   1.000
_cell.length_c   1.000
_cell.angle_alpha   90.00
_cell.angle_beta   90.00
_cell.angle_gamma   90.00
#
_symmetry.space_group_name_H-M   'P 1'
#
loop_
_entity.id
_entity.type
_entity.pdbx_description
1 polymer ?
#
loop_
_entity_poly.entity_id
_entity_poly.type
_entity_poly.pdbx_seq_one_letter_code
_entity_poly.pdbx_strand_id
1 'polypeptide(L)'
;MKIGRIVKVSGPLVTAEGMEDANIQDICRVGHLGLIGEIIEMRKDIASIQVYEETSGIGPGEPVETTGEALSVELAPGIVSQMFDGIQRPLNKFKEVSQSDFLVRGTNVDALDREKEWEFVPTATVGQEVEAGDIIGYVQETKVVQHKIMVPFGVKGKLTKVEAGNFKIEDTVYQIETESGVRDFNLIQRWPVRRGRPYKVKKNTEVPMLTGQRVIDTFFPVTKGGAAAVPGPFGAGKTVVQYQIAKWADVDIVVYVGCGERGNEMTDVLNEFPELIDPTTGESIMERTILIANTSNMPVAAREASIYTGITIAEYFRDMGYNVAIMADSTSRWAEALREMSGRLEEMPGDEGYPAYLGSRIAEYYERAGRVETLGSDGREGTITAIGAVSPPGGDTSEPVTQNTLRVAKVFWGLDATLAQKRHFPSMNWLTSYSLYDPEVGKYMDENVHSNWSEFVQHAMNTLQEEASLEEIVRLVGLESLSERDRLTMMTAKMLREDFLQQNAFDDVDTFSSREKQYRMLELILTFEKEARRAMKLGSYYAEIIDGTEDVRDRIARSKYIPESEMARFDEIREQIKTDIEKTIQHGEMTHA
;
A
#
# COMPACT_ATOMS: atom_id res chain seq x y z
N MET A 1 -0.26 -28.23 30.32
CA MET A 1 0.74 -27.26 29.88
C MET A 1 2.02 -27.53 30.66
N LYS A 2 3.16 -27.74 30.01
CA LYS A 2 4.43 -27.79 30.67
C LYS A 2 4.94 -26.40 30.94
N ILE A 3 5.54 -26.18 32.10
CA ILE A 3 6.06 -24.89 32.53
C ILE A 3 7.58 -24.97 32.43
N GLY A 4 8.16 -24.29 31.46
CA GLY A 4 9.58 -24.04 31.37
C GLY A 4 10.02 -22.96 32.36
N ARG A 5 11.32 -22.70 32.43
CA ARG A 5 11.90 -21.65 33.30
C ARG A 5 12.88 -20.79 32.53
N ILE A 6 12.84 -19.49 32.79
CA ILE A 6 13.81 -18.55 32.25
C ILE A 6 15.21 -18.84 32.74
N VAL A 7 16.16 -18.97 31.83
CA VAL A 7 17.60 -19.12 32.11
C VAL A 7 18.35 -17.81 31.89
N LYS A 8 17.99 -17.08 30.84
CA LYS A 8 18.67 -15.83 30.42
C LYS A 8 17.68 -14.83 29.84
N VAL A 9 17.89 -13.55 30.13
CA VAL A 9 17.18 -12.42 29.50
C VAL A 9 18.21 -11.51 28.86
N SER A 10 18.02 -11.22 27.56
CA SER A 10 18.90 -10.34 26.78
C SER A 10 18.06 -9.38 25.92
N GLY A 11 17.61 -8.29 26.55
CA GLY A 11 16.63 -7.41 25.91
C GLY A 11 15.34 -8.17 25.58
N PRO A 12 14.77 -8.08 24.37
CA PRO A 12 13.54 -8.78 24.00
C PRO A 12 13.72 -10.29 23.83
N LEU A 13 14.95 -10.80 23.86
CA LEU A 13 15.25 -12.23 23.75
C LEU A 13 15.34 -12.87 25.14
N VAL A 14 14.49 -13.88 25.38
CA VAL A 14 14.46 -14.69 26.60
C VAL A 14 14.81 -16.13 26.24
N THR A 15 15.71 -16.74 26.98
CA THR A 15 16.03 -18.15 26.85
C THR A 15 15.41 -18.92 28.01
N ALA A 16 14.67 -19.98 27.71
CA ALA A 16 13.99 -20.82 28.68
C ALA A 16 14.38 -22.30 28.51
N GLU A 17 14.52 -23.04 29.61
CA GLU A 17 14.73 -24.49 29.63
C GLU A 17 13.44 -25.24 29.96
N GLY A 18 13.42 -26.55 29.72
CA GLY A 18 12.26 -27.41 30.02
C GLY A 18 11.14 -27.28 29.00
N MET A 19 11.46 -26.90 27.74
CA MET A 19 10.51 -26.61 26.67
C MET A 19 10.43 -27.72 25.61
N GLU A 20 10.73 -29.00 25.97
CA GLU A 20 10.85 -30.11 24.99
C GLU A 20 9.60 -30.36 24.14
N ASP A 21 8.41 -30.03 24.65
CA ASP A 21 7.13 -30.25 23.95
C ASP A 21 6.64 -29.02 23.17
N ALA A 22 7.39 -27.93 23.16
CA ALA A 22 7.06 -26.72 22.45
C ALA A 22 7.57 -26.78 20.99
N ASN A 23 6.93 -26.04 20.12
CA ASN A 23 7.32 -25.93 18.71
C ASN A 23 7.85 -24.52 18.40
N ILE A 24 8.67 -24.43 17.36
CA ILE A 24 9.04 -23.13 16.79
C ILE A 24 7.76 -22.43 16.32
N GLN A 25 7.67 -21.14 16.57
CA GLN A 25 6.52 -20.25 16.36
C GLN A 25 5.37 -20.39 17.39
N ASP A 26 5.47 -21.26 18.38
CA ASP A 26 4.49 -21.28 19.47
C ASP A 26 4.55 -19.97 20.26
N ILE A 27 3.38 -19.44 20.61
CA ILE A 27 3.25 -18.32 21.54
C ILE A 27 3.45 -18.79 22.96
N CYS A 28 4.20 -18.01 23.72
CA CYS A 28 4.47 -18.25 25.14
C CYS A 28 4.00 -17.10 26.01
N ARG A 29 3.64 -17.41 27.26
CA ARG A 29 3.47 -16.48 28.35
C ARG A 29 4.76 -16.51 29.21
N VAL A 30 5.48 -15.38 29.23
CA VAL A 30 6.83 -15.27 29.78
C VAL A 30 6.81 -14.51 31.09
N GLY A 31 7.38 -15.10 32.12
CA GLY A 31 7.48 -14.53 33.46
C GLY A 31 6.16 -14.49 34.23
N HIS A 32 6.21 -14.01 35.46
CA HIS A 32 5.02 -13.85 36.31
C HIS A 32 4.02 -12.82 35.75
N LEU A 33 4.48 -11.89 34.91
CA LEU A 33 3.63 -10.93 34.23
C LEU A 33 2.89 -11.53 33.03
N GLY A 34 3.27 -12.73 32.58
CA GLY A 34 2.67 -13.40 31.43
C GLY A 34 2.86 -12.66 30.11
N LEU A 35 4.04 -12.05 29.91
CA LEU A 35 4.36 -11.31 28.69
C LEU A 35 4.24 -12.20 27.46
N ILE A 36 3.70 -11.65 26.38
CA ILE A 36 3.54 -12.40 25.13
C ILE A 36 4.89 -12.53 24.43
N GLY A 37 5.28 -13.75 24.08
CA GLY A 37 6.48 -14.05 23.31
C GLY A 37 6.25 -15.16 22.30
N GLU A 38 7.12 -15.29 21.33
CA GLU A 38 7.12 -16.33 20.28
C GLU A 38 8.43 -17.10 20.31
N ILE A 39 8.37 -18.42 20.23
CA ILE A 39 9.55 -19.26 20.11
C ILE A 39 10.13 -19.11 18.69
N ILE A 40 11.35 -18.61 18.61
CA ILE A 40 12.03 -18.39 17.32
C ILE A 40 13.13 -19.41 17.05
N GLU A 41 13.65 -20.08 18.09
CA GLU A 41 14.64 -21.15 17.96
C GLU A 41 14.45 -22.20 19.07
N MET A 42 14.68 -23.45 18.71
CA MET A 42 14.69 -24.57 19.65
C MET A 42 16.01 -25.34 19.58
N ARG A 43 16.66 -25.55 20.71
CA ARG A 43 17.85 -26.39 20.82
C ARG A 43 17.64 -27.41 21.96
N LYS A 44 17.16 -28.61 21.59
CA LYS A 44 16.73 -29.64 22.55
C LYS A 44 15.56 -29.13 23.40
N ASP A 45 15.79 -28.97 24.71
CA ASP A 45 14.86 -28.49 25.73
C ASP A 45 14.93 -26.97 25.94
N ILE A 46 15.85 -26.29 25.26
CA ILE A 46 16.05 -24.83 25.37
C ILE A 46 15.33 -24.11 24.22
N ALA A 47 14.46 -23.18 24.59
CA ALA A 47 13.79 -22.30 23.67
C ALA A 47 14.38 -20.88 23.74
N SER A 48 14.65 -20.29 22.55
CA SER A 48 14.90 -18.86 22.42
C SER A 48 13.57 -18.19 22.07
N ILE A 49 13.09 -17.29 22.92
CA ILE A 49 11.77 -16.67 22.87
C ILE A 49 11.94 -15.18 22.63
N GLN A 50 11.34 -14.68 21.58
CA GLN A 50 11.24 -13.28 21.28
C GLN A 50 9.99 -12.69 21.95
N VAL A 51 10.18 -11.79 22.92
CA VAL A 51 9.09 -11.18 23.66
C VAL A 51 8.60 -9.92 22.95
N TYR A 52 7.30 -9.81 22.76
CA TYR A 52 6.62 -8.68 22.09
C TYR A 52 6.42 -7.46 22.98
N GLU A 53 6.80 -7.55 24.23
CA GLU A 53 6.67 -6.51 25.25
C GLU A 53 8.04 -6.21 25.88
N GLU A 54 8.12 -5.12 26.63
CA GLU A 54 9.35 -4.76 27.34
C GLU A 54 9.66 -5.79 28.45
N THR A 55 10.87 -6.31 28.47
CA THR A 55 11.31 -7.38 29.38
C THR A 55 11.95 -6.90 30.66
N SER A 56 12.00 -5.59 30.94
CA SER A 56 12.57 -5.04 32.15
C SER A 56 11.89 -5.64 33.39
N GLY A 57 12.69 -6.14 34.34
CA GLY A 57 12.22 -6.68 35.61
C GLY A 57 11.79 -8.14 35.60
N ILE A 58 11.84 -8.85 34.46
CA ILE A 58 11.78 -10.32 34.46
C ILE A 58 13.20 -10.91 34.57
N GLY A 59 13.31 -12.09 35.13
CA GLY A 59 14.63 -12.69 35.40
C GLY A 59 14.65 -14.21 35.41
N PRO A 60 15.86 -14.80 35.55
CA PRO A 60 16.03 -16.23 35.62
C PRO A 60 15.22 -16.87 36.74
N GLY A 61 14.66 -18.06 36.47
CA GLY A 61 13.82 -18.83 37.38
C GLY A 61 12.32 -18.56 37.26
N GLU A 62 11.90 -17.49 36.60
CA GLU A 62 10.47 -17.24 36.34
C GLU A 62 9.88 -18.22 35.32
N PRO A 63 8.56 -18.50 35.41
CA PRO A 63 7.89 -19.48 34.56
C PRO A 63 7.77 -19.04 33.12
N VAL A 64 7.74 -20.00 32.18
CA VAL A 64 7.38 -19.83 30.79
C VAL A 64 6.37 -20.89 30.41
N GLU A 65 5.20 -20.47 29.95
CA GLU A 65 4.11 -21.36 29.50
C GLU A 65 3.92 -21.25 28.02
N THR A 66 3.97 -22.38 27.28
CA THR A 66 3.59 -22.40 25.87
C THR A 66 2.09 -22.57 25.72
N THR A 67 1.51 -21.84 24.77
CA THR A 67 0.10 -21.99 24.38
C THR A 67 -0.12 -23.17 23.43
N GLY A 68 0.94 -23.62 22.74
CA GLY A 68 0.86 -24.62 21.67
C GLY A 68 0.22 -24.09 20.37
N GLU A 69 0.04 -22.78 20.27
CA GLU A 69 -0.52 -22.12 19.10
C GLU A 69 0.45 -21.06 18.58
N ALA A 70 0.54 -20.92 17.24
CA ALA A 70 1.33 -19.88 16.60
C ALA A 70 0.68 -18.50 16.75
N LEU A 71 1.48 -17.42 16.60
CA LEU A 71 0.95 -16.06 16.54
C LEU A 71 -0.11 -15.97 15.45
N SER A 72 -1.35 -15.72 15.85
CA SER A 72 -2.51 -15.71 14.98
C SER A 72 -3.28 -14.41 15.13
N VAL A 73 -3.90 -13.96 14.04
CA VAL A 73 -4.87 -12.87 14.06
C VAL A 73 -6.29 -13.41 14.16
N GLU A 74 -7.14 -12.65 14.81
CA GLU A 74 -8.58 -12.88 14.87
C GLU A 74 -9.26 -12.15 13.71
N LEU A 75 -10.01 -12.88 12.93
CA LEU A 75 -10.64 -12.44 11.69
C LEU A 75 -12.16 -12.55 11.82
N ALA A 76 -12.81 -11.42 12.09
CA ALA A 76 -14.24 -11.35 12.33
C ALA A 76 -14.75 -9.92 12.10
N PRO A 77 -16.08 -9.66 12.08
CA PRO A 77 -16.61 -8.31 12.10
C PRO A 77 -16.07 -7.50 13.30
N GLY A 78 -15.71 -6.25 13.05
CA GLY A 78 -15.10 -5.37 14.03
C GLY A 78 -13.60 -5.08 13.79
N ILE A 79 -13.03 -5.56 12.68
CA ILE A 79 -11.64 -5.25 12.28
C ILE A 79 -11.55 -3.90 11.58
N VAL A 80 -12.50 -3.58 10.70
CA VAL A 80 -12.50 -2.33 9.94
C VAL A 80 -12.72 -1.14 10.87
N SER A 81 -12.12 -0.01 10.55
CA SER A 81 -12.13 1.22 11.35
C SER A 81 -11.37 1.11 12.68
N GLN A 82 -10.59 0.04 12.88
CA GLN A 82 -9.81 -0.17 14.10
C GLN A 82 -8.35 0.20 13.92
N MET A 83 -7.72 0.49 15.06
CA MET A 83 -6.30 0.75 15.20
C MET A 83 -5.70 -0.31 16.12
N PHE A 84 -4.82 -1.13 15.56
CA PHE A 84 -4.13 -2.19 16.27
C PHE A 84 -2.64 -1.89 16.43
N ASP A 85 -2.01 -2.54 17.42
CA ASP A 85 -0.56 -2.67 17.46
C ASP A 85 -0.07 -3.82 16.57
N GLY A 86 1.24 -4.10 16.58
CA GLY A 86 1.87 -5.12 15.72
C GLY A 86 1.38 -6.55 15.93
N ILE A 87 0.74 -6.86 17.05
CA ILE A 87 0.17 -8.18 17.39
C ILE A 87 -1.35 -8.16 17.55
N GLN A 88 -2.01 -7.20 16.88
CA GLN A 88 -3.46 -7.04 16.86
C GLN A 88 -4.09 -6.70 18.22
N ARG A 89 -3.41 -5.98 19.12
CA ARG A 89 -4.09 -5.40 20.29
C ARG A 89 -4.70 -4.06 19.90
N PRO A 90 -6.02 -3.83 20.14
CA PRO A 90 -6.67 -2.57 19.80
C PRO A 90 -6.20 -1.45 20.72
N LEU A 91 -5.60 -0.39 20.16
CA LEU A 91 -4.94 0.68 20.92
C LEU A 91 -5.92 1.45 21.79
N ASN A 92 -7.15 1.69 21.33
CA ASN A 92 -8.17 2.40 22.10
C ASN A 92 -8.59 1.60 23.35
N LYS A 93 -8.89 0.30 23.21
CA LYS A 93 -9.21 -0.56 24.36
C LYS A 93 -8.04 -0.72 25.32
N PHE A 94 -6.82 -0.77 24.78
CA PHE A 94 -5.62 -0.85 25.59
C PHE A 94 -5.49 0.35 26.52
N LYS A 95 -5.72 1.56 26.00
CA LYS A 95 -5.76 2.82 26.78
C LYS A 95 -6.85 2.81 27.86
N GLU A 96 -8.05 2.35 27.52
CA GLU A 96 -9.18 2.25 28.46
C GLU A 96 -8.88 1.30 29.63
N VAL A 97 -8.33 0.10 29.35
CA VAL A 97 -8.03 -0.93 30.36
C VAL A 97 -6.84 -0.54 31.22
N SER A 98 -5.77 -0.03 30.62
CA SER A 98 -4.55 0.34 31.35
C SER A 98 -4.64 1.70 32.06
N GLN A 99 -5.62 2.54 31.72
CA GLN A 99 -5.75 3.93 32.19
C GLN A 99 -4.46 4.74 31.99
N SER A 100 -3.69 4.41 30.95
CA SER A 100 -2.38 4.99 30.64
C SER A 100 -2.28 5.28 29.14
N ASP A 101 -1.59 6.35 28.80
CA ASP A 101 -1.22 6.66 27.42
C ASP A 101 -0.02 5.81 26.94
N PHE A 102 0.56 4.99 27.81
CA PHE A 102 1.65 4.08 27.51
C PHE A 102 1.17 2.63 27.49
N LEU A 103 1.80 1.79 26.67
CA LEU A 103 1.54 0.36 26.62
C LEU A 103 2.03 -0.29 27.95
N VAL A 104 1.09 -0.61 28.84
CA VAL A 104 1.37 -1.24 30.11
C VAL A 104 1.59 -2.74 29.89
N ARG A 105 2.73 -3.25 30.36
CA ARG A 105 3.15 -4.65 30.19
C ARG A 105 2.19 -5.63 30.87
N GLY A 106 2.02 -6.78 30.25
CA GLY A 106 1.16 -7.85 30.77
C GLY A 106 -0.33 -7.55 30.72
N THR A 107 -0.74 -6.42 30.11
CA THR A 107 -2.15 -6.11 29.88
C THR A 107 -2.70 -7.01 28.78
N ASN A 108 -3.65 -7.87 29.13
CA ASN A 108 -4.34 -8.71 28.17
C ASN A 108 -5.60 -8.01 27.71
N VAL A 109 -5.72 -7.80 26.40
CA VAL A 109 -6.89 -7.17 25.75
C VAL A 109 -7.30 -8.05 24.59
N ASP A 110 -8.59 -8.35 24.50
CA ASP A 110 -9.13 -9.08 23.35
C ASP A 110 -8.94 -8.24 22.07
N ALA A 111 -8.52 -8.90 21.00
CA ALA A 111 -8.29 -8.24 19.72
C ALA A 111 -9.56 -7.62 19.15
N LEU A 112 -10.71 -8.27 19.35
CA LEU A 112 -12.01 -7.82 18.88
C LEU A 112 -13.02 -7.75 20.01
N ASP A 113 -14.07 -6.95 19.83
CA ASP A 113 -15.13 -6.76 20.83
C ASP A 113 -16.00 -8.02 20.93
N ARG A 114 -15.97 -8.69 22.09
CA ARG A 114 -16.76 -9.89 22.39
C ARG A 114 -18.21 -9.59 22.72
N GLU A 115 -18.51 -8.38 23.14
CA GLU A 115 -19.85 -8.02 23.62
C GLU A 115 -20.73 -7.40 22.53
N LYS A 116 -20.11 -6.89 21.46
CA LYS A 116 -20.84 -6.28 20.35
C LYS A 116 -21.63 -7.32 19.58
N GLU A 117 -22.92 -7.06 19.40
CA GLU A 117 -23.80 -7.85 18.56
C GLU A 117 -23.79 -7.34 17.11
N TRP A 118 -23.83 -8.28 16.19
CA TRP A 118 -23.81 -8.03 14.75
C TRP A 118 -25.03 -8.67 14.11
N GLU A 119 -25.73 -7.93 13.26
CA GLU A 119 -26.84 -8.44 12.47
C GLU A 119 -26.29 -9.31 11.33
N PHE A 120 -26.48 -10.62 11.46
CA PHE A 120 -26.09 -11.58 10.44
C PHE A 120 -27.24 -11.88 9.48
N VAL A 121 -26.97 -11.73 8.18
CA VAL A 121 -27.90 -12.01 7.09
C VAL A 121 -27.41 -13.21 6.30
N PRO A 122 -28.07 -14.38 6.37
CA PRO A 122 -27.68 -15.57 5.63
C PRO A 122 -27.93 -15.41 4.13
N THR A 123 -27.01 -15.91 3.30
CA THR A 123 -27.16 -16.02 1.84
C THR A 123 -27.18 -17.45 1.38
N ALA A 124 -26.59 -18.37 2.15
CA ALA A 124 -26.66 -19.80 1.93
C ALA A 124 -27.96 -20.40 2.54
N THR A 125 -28.38 -21.52 2.00
CA THR A 125 -29.62 -22.22 2.43
C THR A 125 -29.29 -23.54 3.10
N VAL A 126 -30.11 -23.92 4.10
CA VAL A 126 -30.01 -25.24 4.75
C VAL A 126 -30.16 -26.35 3.70
N GLY A 127 -29.27 -27.33 3.77
CA GLY A 127 -29.20 -28.46 2.82
C GLY A 127 -28.17 -28.24 1.69
N GLN A 128 -27.61 -27.06 1.55
CA GLN A 128 -26.59 -26.78 0.55
C GLN A 128 -25.26 -27.47 0.93
N GLU A 129 -24.60 -28.07 -0.07
CA GLU A 129 -23.20 -28.50 0.07
C GLU A 129 -22.30 -27.29 0.03
N VAL A 130 -21.37 -27.18 0.98
CA VAL A 130 -20.46 -26.09 1.13
C VAL A 130 -19.02 -26.58 1.32
N GLU A 131 -18.06 -25.79 0.83
CA GLU A 131 -16.63 -26.04 0.97
C GLU A 131 -15.92 -24.81 1.54
N ALA A 132 -14.65 -25.00 1.92
CA ALA A 132 -13.82 -23.91 2.43
C ALA A 132 -13.85 -22.69 1.51
N GLY A 133 -14.13 -21.51 2.08
CA GLY A 133 -14.23 -20.25 1.36
C GLY A 133 -15.62 -19.89 0.83
N ASP A 134 -16.60 -20.81 0.85
CA ASP A 134 -17.97 -20.49 0.49
C ASP A 134 -18.57 -19.46 1.45
N ILE A 135 -19.33 -18.50 0.92
CA ILE A 135 -19.98 -17.46 1.71
C ILE A 135 -21.31 -18.01 2.26
N ILE A 136 -21.44 -17.99 3.58
CA ILE A 136 -22.65 -18.41 4.29
C ILE A 136 -23.63 -17.25 4.45
N GLY A 137 -23.13 -16.06 4.61
CA GLY A 137 -23.89 -14.83 4.80
C GLY A 137 -22.96 -13.64 4.99
N TYR A 138 -23.52 -12.54 5.45
CA TYR A 138 -22.74 -11.33 5.69
C TYR A 138 -23.24 -10.55 6.90
N VAL A 139 -22.38 -9.67 7.38
CA VAL A 139 -22.65 -8.63 8.37
C VAL A 139 -22.31 -7.28 7.76
N GLN A 140 -23.17 -6.28 7.91
CA GLN A 140 -22.81 -4.90 7.53
C GLN A 140 -21.91 -4.32 8.62
N GLU A 141 -20.58 -4.38 8.41
CA GLU A 141 -19.59 -4.00 9.40
C GLU A 141 -19.47 -2.49 9.54
N THR A 142 -19.35 -1.79 8.40
CA THR A 142 -19.38 -0.33 8.30
C THR A 142 -20.39 0.09 7.23
N LYS A 143 -20.58 1.39 7.01
CA LYS A 143 -21.50 1.88 5.97
C LYS A 143 -21.11 1.42 4.55
N VAL A 144 -19.82 1.19 4.32
CA VAL A 144 -19.27 0.86 3.00
C VAL A 144 -18.77 -0.58 2.88
N VAL A 145 -18.51 -1.27 4.00
CA VAL A 145 -17.94 -2.62 4.00
C VAL A 145 -18.96 -3.65 4.48
N GLN A 146 -19.23 -4.62 3.63
CA GLN A 146 -20.00 -5.80 3.93
C GLN A 146 -19.07 -6.96 4.28
N HIS A 147 -19.04 -7.35 5.54
CA HIS A 147 -18.18 -8.43 6.03
C HIS A 147 -18.80 -9.78 5.69
N LYS A 148 -18.21 -10.49 4.74
CA LYS A 148 -18.70 -11.78 4.27
C LYS A 148 -18.19 -12.91 5.17
N ILE A 149 -19.10 -13.71 5.69
CA ILE A 149 -18.79 -14.86 6.56
C ILE A 149 -18.52 -16.07 5.69
N MET A 150 -17.31 -16.56 5.74
CA MET A 150 -16.84 -17.66 4.89
C MET A 150 -16.64 -18.95 5.69
N VAL A 151 -16.89 -20.08 5.06
CA VAL A 151 -16.54 -21.40 5.62
C VAL A 151 -15.04 -21.48 5.87
N PRO A 152 -14.58 -21.87 7.08
CA PRO A 152 -13.17 -21.96 7.40
C PRO A 152 -12.40 -22.96 6.53
N PHE A 153 -11.09 -22.72 6.40
CA PHE A 153 -10.19 -23.62 5.68
C PHE A 153 -10.24 -25.05 6.25
N GLY A 154 -10.25 -26.04 5.37
CA GLY A 154 -10.29 -27.45 5.73
C GLY A 154 -11.67 -27.97 6.15
N VAL A 155 -12.73 -27.16 6.02
CA VAL A 155 -14.11 -27.56 6.29
C VAL A 155 -14.85 -27.79 4.98
N LYS A 156 -15.57 -28.94 4.89
CA LYS A 156 -16.47 -29.32 3.80
C LYS A 156 -17.60 -30.12 4.34
N GLY A 157 -18.80 -29.93 3.83
CA GLY A 157 -19.96 -30.72 4.23
C GLY A 157 -21.30 -30.07 3.85
N LYS A 158 -22.35 -30.50 4.49
CA LYS A 158 -23.72 -30.04 4.24
C LYS A 158 -24.16 -29.05 5.32
N LEU A 159 -24.66 -27.90 4.91
CA LEU A 159 -25.17 -26.87 5.82
C LEU A 159 -26.46 -27.37 6.48
N THR A 160 -26.45 -27.62 7.77
CA THR A 160 -27.59 -28.18 8.52
C THR A 160 -28.36 -27.11 9.26
N LYS A 161 -27.74 -26.01 9.63
CA LYS A 161 -28.37 -24.88 10.30
C LYS A 161 -27.74 -23.56 9.85
N VAL A 162 -28.56 -22.57 9.57
CA VAL A 162 -28.16 -21.15 9.39
C VAL A 162 -29.41 -20.30 9.67
N GLU A 163 -29.26 -19.29 10.52
CA GLU A 163 -30.39 -18.43 10.94
C GLU A 163 -29.94 -16.96 10.88
N ALA A 164 -30.86 -16.07 10.47
CA ALA A 164 -30.68 -14.64 10.57
C ALA A 164 -30.89 -14.21 12.04
N GLY A 165 -30.14 -13.21 12.47
CA GLY A 165 -30.30 -12.66 13.82
C GLY A 165 -29.08 -11.80 14.25
N ASN A 166 -29.16 -11.33 15.48
CA ASN A 166 -28.05 -10.63 16.11
C ASN A 166 -27.20 -11.63 16.90
N PHE A 167 -25.91 -11.66 16.60
CA PHE A 167 -24.95 -12.57 17.21
C PHE A 167 -23.70 -11.83 17.65
N LYS A 168 -23.12 -12.24 18.75
CA LYS A 168 -21.74 -11.92 19.12
C LYS A 168 -20.79 -12.75 18.25
N ILE A 169 -19.55 -12.33 18.12
CA ILE A 169 -18.61 -13.00 17.21
C ILE A 169 -18.29 -14.46 17.59
N GLU A 170 -18.49 -14.86 18.84
CA GLU A 170 -18.26 -16.22 19.34
C GLU A 170 -19.54 -17.07 19.43
N ASP A 171 -20.72 -16.48 19.19
CA ASP A 171 -21.97 -17.22 19.17
C ASP A 171 -22.05 -18.17 17.98
N THR A 172 -22.69 -19.34 18.16
CA THR A 172 -22.93 -20.27 17.05
C THR A 172 -23.97 -19.69 16.08
N VAL A 173 -23.52 -19.46 14.84
CA VAL A 173 -24.34 -18.86 13.77
C VAL A 173 -24.82 -19.88 12.76
N TYR A 174 -24.00 -20.88 12.45
CA TYR A 174 -24.33 -21.93 11.49
C TYR A 174 -23.68 -23.26 11.87
N GLN A 175 -24.21 -24.35 11.30
CA GLN A 175 -23.74 -25.71 11.53
C GLN A 175 -23.52 -26.43 10.20
N ILE A 176 -22.44 -27.20 10.12
CA ILE A 176 -22.10 -28.01 8.95
C ILE A 176 -21.93 -29.46 9.41
N GLU A 177 -22.65 -30.39 8.73
CA GLU A 177 -22.41 -31.80 8.84
C GLU A 177 -21.21 -32.22 8.00
N THR A 178 -20.12 -32.52 8.68
CA THR A 178 -18.86 -32.96 8.07
C THR A 178 -18.71 -34.48 8.20
N GLU A 179 -17.69 -35.07 7.59
CA GLU A 179 -17.37 -36.50 7.74
C GLU A 179 -17.17 -36.91 9.21
N SER A 180 -16.75 -35.99 10.07
CA SER A 180 -16.54 -36.21 11.51
C SER A 180 -17.76 -35.89 12.39
N GLY A 181 -18.88 -35.53 11.79
CA GLY A 181 -20.14 -35.15 12.45
C GLY A 181 -20.51 -33.70 12.30
N VAL A 182 -21.58 -33.28 12.98
CA VAL A 182 -22.05 -31.89 12.97
C VAL A 182 -21.10 -31.00 13.78
N ARG A 183 -20.68 -29.89 13.20
CA ARG A 183 -19.82 -28.90 13.81
C ARG A 183 -20.47 -27.53 13.85
N ASP A 184 -20.29 -26.83 14.97
CA ASP A 184 -20.75 -25.47 15.18
C ASP A 184 -19.71 -24.47 14.64
N PHE A 185 -20.18 -23.39 14.02
CA PHE A 185 -19.36 -22.30 13.52
C PHE A 185 -19.95 -20.96 13.95
N ASN A 186 -19.05 -20.02 14.15
CA ASN A 186 -19.32 -18.65 14.57
C ASN A 186 -18.82 -17.63 13.53
N LEU A 187 -18.77 -16.34 13.89
CA LEU A 187 -18.34 -15.27 12.99
C LEU A 187 -16.82 -15.07 12.98
N ILE A 188 -16.07 -15.71 13.90
CA ILE A 188 -14.63 -15.51 14.06
C ILE A 188 -13.82 -16.68 13.49
N GLN A 189 -12.72 -16.34 12.81
CA GLN A 189 -11.68 -17.26 12.42
C GLN A 189 -10.34 -16.81 13.03
N ARG A 190 -9.42 -17.75 13.26
CA ARG A 190 -8.03 -17.46 13.63
C ARG A 190 -7.12 -17.97 12.55
N TRP A 191 -6.10 -17.18 12.21
CA TRP A 191 -5.12 -17.53 11.18
C TRP A 191 -3.71 -17.16 11.60
N PRO A 192 -2.72 -18.12 11.48
CA PRO A 192 -1.33 -17.85 11.79
C PRO A 192 -0.75 -16.81 10.84
N VAL A 193 -0.18 -15.72 11.37
CA VAL A 193 0.27 -14.58 10.56
C VAL A 193 1.42 -14.91 9.60
N ARG A 194 2.30 -15.85 9.99
CA ARG A 194 3.45 -16.25 9.18
C ARG A 194 3.08 -17.18 8.01
N ARG A 195 1.84 -17.68 7.98
CA ARG A 195 1.35 -18.54 6.91
C ARG A 195 0.40 -17.78 6.00
N GLY A 196 0.73 -17.70 4.70
CA GLY A 196 -0.19 -17.14 3.70
C GLY A 196 -1.54 -17.88 3.66
N ARG A 197 -2.62 -17.15 3.44
CA ARG A 197 -3.95 -17.76 3.28
C ARG A 197 -4.06 -18.44 1.92
N PRO A 198 -4.63 -19.65 1.84
CA PRO A 198 -4.69 -20.41 0.61
C PRO A 198 -5.68 -19.80 -0.40
N TYR A 199 -5.41 -20.06 -1.66
CA TYR A 199 -6.24 -19.69 -2.81
C TYR A 199 -6.21 -20.80 -3.85
N LYS A 200 -7.13 -20.78 -4.83
CA LYS A 200 -7.16 -21.80 -5.89
C LYS A 200 -6.08 -21.56 -6.92
N VAL A 201 -6.07 -20.37 -7.52
CA VAL A 201 -5.16 -20.01 -8.61
C VAL A 201 -4.72 -18.55 -8.48
N LYS A 202 -3.45 -18.29 -8.71
CA LYS A 202 -2.92 -16.92 -8.88
C LYS A 202 -3.03 -16.54 -10.35
N LYS A 203 -3.62 -15.37 -10.63
CA LYS A 203 -3.89 -14.87 -11.98
C LYS A 203 -2.98 -13.69 -12.32
N ASN A 204 -2.80 -13.45 -13.61
CA ASN A 204 -2.12 -12.26 -14.08
C ASN A 204 -2.92 -11.00 -13.73
N THR A 205 -2.21 -9.93 -13.45
CA THR A 205 -2.79 -8.62 -13.16
C THR A 205 -2.79 -7.78 -14.43
N GLU A 206 -3.95 -7.26 -14.82
CA GLU A 206 -4.15 -6.54 -16.08
C GLU A 206 -4.81 -5.18 -15.87
N VAL A 207 -5.61 -5.07 -14.80
CA VAL A 207 -6.40 -3.87 -14.52
C VAL A 207 -5.56 -2.90 -13.72
N PRO A 208 -5.30 -1.66 -14.20
CA PRO A 208 -4.58 -0.66 -13.44
C PRO A 208 -5.37 -0.21 -12.22
N MET A 209 -4.68 0.00 -11.10
CA MET A 209 -5.24 0.68 -9.94
C MET A 209 -5.17 2.19 -10.19
N LEU A 210 -6.31 2.87 -10.12
CA LEU A 210 -6.34 4.33 -10.19
C LEU A 210 -5.91 4.89 -8.83
N THR A 211 -4.89 5.74 -8.83
CA THR A 211 -4.43 6.43 -7.63
C THR A 211 -4.81 7.90 -7.59
N GLY A 212 -5.28 8.44 -8.72
CA GLY A 212 -5.56 9.86 -8.88
C GLY A 212 -4.31 10.74 -8.96
N GLN A 213 -3.11 10.13 -8.88
CA GLN A 213 -1.83 10.81 -9.01
C GLN A 213 -1.31 10.68 -10.44
N ARG A 214 -1.22 11.81 -11.16
CA ARG A 214 -0.88 11.82 -12.60
C ARG A 214 0.44 11.13 -12.91
N VAL A 215 1.48 11.37 -12.10
CA VAL A 215 2.79 10.75 -12.32
C VAL A 215 2.75 9.22 -12.20
N ILE A 216 1.93 8.72 -11.29
CA ILE A 216 1.76 7.27 -11.08
C ILE A 216 0.91 6.69 -12.21
N ASP A 217 -0.33 7.14 -12.33
CA ASP A 217 -1.31 6.50 -13.20
C ASP A 217 -0.93 6.59 -14.69
N THR A 218 -0.22 7.66 -15.09
CA THR A 218 0.16 7.89 -16.48
C THR A 218 1.50 7.27 -16.83
N PHE A 219 2.54 7.44 -15.98
CA PHE A 219 3.91 7.05 -16.34
C PHE A 219 4.41 5.80 -15.64
N PHE A 220 3.96 5.53 -14.41
CA PHE A 220 4.47 4.40 -13.60
C PHE A 220 3.34 3.64 -12.93
N PRO A 221 2.38 3.12 -13.70
CA PRO A 221 1.18 2.52 -13.14
C PRO A 221 1.46 1.24 -12.38
N VAL A 222 0.61 0.97 -11.39
CA VAL A 222 0.52 -0.30 -10.70
C VAL A 222 -0.84 -0.95 -10.99
N THR A 223 -0.84 -2.25 -11.19
CA THR A 223 -2.08 -3.01 -11.38
C THR A 223 -2.72 -3.38 -10.06
N LYS A 224 -4.04 -3.61 -10.04
CA LYS A 224 -4.72 -4.26 -8.92
C LYS A 224 -4.16 -5.66 -8.74
N GLY A 225 -3.56 -5.91 -7.58
CA GLY A 225 -2.78 -7.12 -7.32
C GLY A 225 -1.28 -6.98 -7.64
N GLY A 226 -0.80 -5.79 -7.96
CA GLY A 226 0.60 -5.51 -8.21
C GLY A 226 1.42 -5.25 -6.96
N ALA A 227 2.72 -5.04 -7.15
CA ALA A 227 3.67 -4.73 -6.09
C ALA A 227 4.52 -3.52 -6.47
N ALA A 228 4.51 -2.48 -5.63
CA ALA A 228 5.25 -1.25 -5.82
C ALA A 228 6.15 -0.94 -4.63
N ALA A 229 7.33 -0.40 -4.92
CA ALA A 229 8.25 0.15 -3.93
C ALA A 229 8.33 1.67 -4.06
N VAL A 230 8.34 2.35 -2.92
CA VAL A 230 8.49 3.81 -2.82
C VAL A 230 9.79 4.12 -2.08
N PRO A 231 10.95 3.98 -2.70
CA PRO A 231 12.20 4.37 -2.08
C PRO A 231 12.40 5.88 -2.16
N GLY A 232 12.94 6.42 -1.09
CA GLY A 232 13.29 7.83 -1.06
C GLY A 232 13.95 8.23 0.26
N PRO A 233 14.77 9.29 0.23
CA PRO A 233 15.39 9.83 1.43
C PRO A 233 14.35 10.39 2.39
N PHE A 234 14.78 10.68 3.61
CA PHE A 234 13.94 11.34 4.60
C PHE A 234 13.47 12.72 4.08
N GLY A 235 12.18 13.03 4.30
CA GLY A 235 11.59 14.31 3.87
C GLY A 235 11.23 14.40 2.39
N ALA A 236 11.39 13.33 1.61
CA ALA A 236 11.02 13.31 0.19
C ALA A 236 9.50 13.12 -0.05
N GLY A 237 8.70 12.97 1.01
CA GLY A 237 7.23 12.87 0.90
C GLY A 237 6.69 11.46 0.72
N LYS A 238 7.43 10.40 1.15
CA LYS A 238 6.94 9.00 1.11
C LYS A 238 5.56 8.83 1.73
N THR A 239 5.40 9.31 2.95
CA THR A 239 4.16 9.23 3.71
C THR A 239 3.01 9.95 3.01
N VAL A 240 3.28 11.15 2.43
CA VAL A 240 2.26 11.90 1.68
C VAL A 240 1.79 11.13 0.44
N VAL A 241 2.71 10.51 -0.30
CA VAL A 241 2.36 9.66 -1.46
C VAL A 241 1.46 8.51 -1.02
N GLN A 242 1.81 7.82 0.06
CA GLN A 242 1.00 6.72 0.58
C GLN A 242 -0.38 7.19 1.08
N TYR A 243 -0.47 8.38 1.70
CA TYR A 243 -1.76 8.96 2.11
C TYR A 243 -2.64 9.28 0.92
N GLN A 244 -2.08 9.88 -0.12
CA GLN A 244 -2.82 10.17 -1.34
C GLN A 244 -3.36 8.89 -1.98
N ILE A 245 -2.56 7.82 -2.00
CA ILE A 245 -3.02 6.52 -2.49
C ILE A 245 -4.11 5.94 -1.58
N ALA A 246 -3.93 5.97 -0.26
CA ALA A 246 -4.94 5.50 0.69
C ALA A 246 -6.29 6.22 0.52
N LYS A 247 -6.23 7.54 0.28
CA LYS A 247 -7.42 8.38 0.11
C LYS A 247 -8.14 8.12 -1.21
N TRP A 248 -7.39 8.02 -2.31
CA TRP A 248 -7.94 8.12 -3.66
C TRP A 248 -7.96 6.81 -4.46
N ALA A 249 -7.21 5.78 -4.01
CA ALA A 249 -7.16 4.53 -4.75
C ALA A 249 -8.53 3.88 -4.90
N ASP A 250 -8.81 3.39 -6.09
CA ASP A 250 -10.04 2.67 -6.44
C ASP A 250 -10.03 1.23 -5.91
N VAL A 251 -9.81 1.08 -4.60
CA VAL A 251 -9.82 -0.17 -3.87
C VAL A 251 -10.94 -0.19 -2.82
N ASP A 252 -11.36 -1.39 -2.43
CA ASP A 252 -12.46 -1.57 -1.48
C ASP A 252 -11.98 -1.45 -0.03
N ILE A 253 -10.79 -1.95 0.27
CA ILE A 253 -10.19 -2.00 1.61
C ILE A 253 -8.75 -1.48 1.56
N VAL A 254 -8.40 -0.69 2.56
CA VAL A 254 -7.04 -0.20 2.80
C VAL A 254 -6.52 -0.77 4.11
N VAL A 255 -5.34 -1.39 4.08
CA VAL A 255 -4.59 -1.79 5.28
C VAL A 255 -3.33 -0.94 5.34
N TYR A 256 -3.21 -0.09 6.34
CA TYR A 256 -2.03 0.75 6.54
C TYR A 256 -1.21 0.24 7.71
N VAL A 257 0.05 -0.11 7.46
CA VAL A 257 0.99 -0.62 8.45
C VAL A 257 2.10 0.39 8.68
N GLY A 258 2.02 1.12 9.78
CA GLY A 258 3.11 1.95 10.28
C GLY A 258 4.11 1.08 11.02
N CYS A 259 5.21 0.70 10.36
CA CYS A 259 6.23 -0.19 10.88
C CYS A 259 7.48 0.58 11.28
N GLY A 260 7.64 0.84 12.57
CA GLY A 260 8.81 1.48 13.13
C GLY A 260 8.94 2.98 12.83
N GLU A 261 7.87 3.61 12.39
CA GLU A 261 7.84 5.04 12.12
C GLU A 261 7.80 5.87 13.41
N ARG A 262 8.05 7.16 13.29
CA ARG A 262 8.06 8.06 14.44
C ARG A 262 6.67 8.21 15.04
N GLY A 263 6.59 8.33 16.35
CA GLY A 263 5.32 8.48 17.04
C GLY A 263 4.49 9.69 16.57
N ASN A 264 5.13 10.82 16.25
CA ASN A 264 4.45 11.99 15.71
C ASN A 264 3.85 11.74 14.33
N GLU A 265 4.57 11.08 13.40
CA GLU A 265 4.05 10.74 12.07
C GLU A 265 2.85 9.79 12.17
N MET A 266 2.92 8.79 13.06
CA MET A 266 1.78 7.91 13.33
C MET A 266 0.60 8.65 13.97
N THR A 267 0.87 9.62 14.85
CA THR A 267 -0.19 10.44 15.45
C THR A 267 -0.91 11.27 14.38
N ASP A 268 -0.17 11.79 13.41
CA ASP A 268 -0.76 12.51 12.28
C ASP A 268 -1.70 11.59 11.47
N VAL A 269 -1.26 10.36 11.14
CA VAL A 269 -2.12 9.35 10.49
C VAL A 269 -3.39 9.09 11.30
N LEU A 270 -3.24 8.86 12.61
CA LEU A 270 -4.33 8.51 13.50
C LEU A 270 -5.36 9.65 13.66
N ASN A 271 -4.91 10.89 13.53
CA ASN A 271 -5.77 12.06 13.62
C ASN A 271 -6.39 12.44 12.27
N GLU A 272 -5.61 12.36 11.19
CA GLU A 272 -6.05 12.81 9.86
C GLU A 272 -6.99 11.81 9.17
N PHE A 273 -6.70 10.50 9.25
CA PHE A 273 -7.50 9.49 8.55
C PHE A 273 -8.99 9.50 8.91
N PRO A 274 -9.41 9.66 10.17
CA PRO A 274 -10.82 9.77 10.51
C PRO A 274 -11.52 11.00 9.91
N GLU A 275 -10.76 12.08 9.66
CA GLU A 275 -11.27 13.34 9.12
C GLU A 275 -11.33 13.37 7.59
N LEU A 276 -10.57 12.49 6.93
CA LEU A 276 -10.56 12.39 5.48
C LEU A 276 -11.86 11.75 4.98
N ILE A 277 -12.47 12.39 3.99
CA ILE A 277 -13.69 11.90 3.34
C ILE A 277 -13.32 11.20 2.04
N ASP A 278 -13.83 10.00 1.86
CA ASP A 278 -13.76 9.28 0.58
C ASP A 278 -14.66 9.99 -0.44
N PRO A 279 -14.12 10.52 -1.53
CA PRO A 279 -14.90 11.27 -2.50
C PRO A 279 -15.91 10.42 -3.26
N THR A 280 -15.73 9.11 -3.29
CA THR A 280 -16.62 8.18 -3.99
C THR A 280 -17.85 7.85 -3.16
N THR A 281 -17.65 7.66 -1.86
CA THR A 281 -18.72 7.23 -0.93
C THR A 281 -19.31 8.38 -0.12
N GLY A 282 -18.56 9.49 0.04
CA GLY A 282 -18.92 10.60 0.93
C GLY A 282 -18.77 10.29 2.42
N GLU A 283 -18.25 9.12 2.77
CA GLU A 283 -18.00 8.68 4.14
C GLU A 283 -16.51 8.83 4.52
N SER A 284 -16.18 8.75 5.81
CA SER A 284 -14.78 8.75 6.24
C SER A 284 -14.01 7.58 5.61
N ILE A 285 -12.77 7.80 5.19
CA ILE A 285 -11.92 6.71 4.69
C ILE A 285 -11.67 5.62 5.74
N MET A 286 -11.83 5.94 7.03
CA MET A 286 -11.77 4.95 8.10
C MET A 286 -12.83 3.86 7.99
N GLU A 287 -13.97 4.15 7.36
CA GLU A 287 -15.03 3.16 7.09
C GLU A 287 -14.57 1.97 6.23
N ARG A 288 -13.44 2.09 5.54
CA ARG A 288 -12.80 1.04 4.73
C ARG A 288 -11.33 0.79 5.07
N THR A 289 -10.84 1.34 6.18
CA THR A 289 -9.41 1.31 6.52
C THR A 289 -9.16 0.55 7.82
N ILE A 290 -8.07 -0.21 7.85
CA ILE A 290 -7.52 -0.86 9.04
C ILE A 290 -6.13 -0.29 9.26
N LEU A 291 -5.85 0.20 10.47
CA LEU A 291 -4.56 0.77 10.85
C LEU A 291 -3.82 -0.19 11.78
N ILE A 292 -2.55 -0.44 11.49
CA ILE A 292 -1.63 -1.15 12.36
C ILE A 292 -0.48 -0.21 12.67
N ALA A 293 -0.33 0.17 13.93
CA ALA A 293 0.65 1.13 14.37
C ALA A 293 1.68 0.47 15.29
N ASN A 294 2.91 0.37 14.81
CA ASN A 294 4.07 0.02 15.61
C ASN A 294 5.12 1.12 15.47
N THR A 295 5.20 1.99 16.49
CA THR A 295 6.14 3.11 16.49
C THR A 295 7.56 2.69 16.84
N SER A 296 8.54 3.54 16.55
CA SER A 296 9.97 3.24 16.75
C SER A 296 10.37 2.97 18.20
N ASN A 297 9.57 3.43 19.17
CA ASN A 297 9.78 3.18 20.60
C ASN A 297 9.09 1.92 21.14
N MET A 298 8.29 1.24 20.32
CA MET A 298 7.68 -0.04 20.67
C MET A 298 8.68 -1.19 20.49
N PRO A 299 8.44 -2.36 21.12
CA PRO A 299 9.33 -3.50 21.04
C PRO A 299 9.61 -3.97 19.61
N VAL A 300 10.87 -4.33 19.35
CA VAL A 300 11.38 -4.77 18.04
C VAL A 300 10.61 -5.96 17.49
N ALA A 301 10.28 -6.90 18.36
CA ALA A 301 9.53 -8.09 18.01
C ALA A 301 8.13 -7.79 17.44
N ALA A 302 7.41 -6.88 18.10
CA ALA A 302 6.10 -6.44 17.63
C ALA A 302 6.19 -5.68 16.27
N ARG A 303 7.31 -4.97 16.06
CA ARG A 303 7.61 -4.32 14.77
C ARG A 303 7.76 -5.36 13.66
N GLU A 304 8.50 -6.42 13.90
CA GLU A 304 8.67 -7.51 12.95
C GLU A 304 7.33 -8.20 12.64
N ALA A 305 6.50 -8.45 13.66
CA ALA A 305 5.21 -9.09 13.49
C ALA A 305 4.17 -8.22 12.74
N SER A 306 4.26 -6.89 12.84
CA SER A 306 3.26 -5.96 12.30
C SER A 306 3.00 -6.14 10.80
N ILE A 307 4.04 -6.42 10.03
CA ILE A 307 3.95 -6.66 8.58
C ILE A 307 3.12 -7.92 8.30
N TYR A 308 3.36 -8.99 9.04
CA TYR A 308 2.61 -10.24 8.88
C TYR A 308 1.16 -10.12 9.34
N THR A 309 0.92 -9.39 10.42
CA THR A 309 -0.44 -9.07 10.88
C THR A 309 -1.21 -8.33 9.80
N GLY A 310 -0.61 -7.31 9.21
CA GLY A 310 -1.24 -6.51 8.15
C GLY A 310 -1.57 -7.31 6.90
N ILE A 311 -0.60 -8.06 6.39
CA ILE A 311 -0.82 -8.83 5.15
C ILE A 311 -1.83 -9.97 5.36
N THR A 312 -1.89 -10.57 6.55
CA THR A 312 -2.89 -11.61 6.85
C THR A 312 -4.31 -11.05 6.89
N ILE A 313 -4.49 -9.87 7.47
CA ILE A 313 -5.79 -9.16 7.43
C ILE A 313 -6.16 -8.81 5.98
N ALA A 314 -5.21 -8.31 5.20
CA ALA A 314 -5.42 -8.03 3.78
C ALA A 314 -5.86 -9.28 2.99
N GLU A 315 -5.23 -10.43 3.22
CA GLU A 315 -5.60 -11.70 2.59
C GLU A 315 -7.03 -12.15 2.97
N TYR A 316 -7.45 -11.89 4.19
CA TYR A 316 -8.80 -12.23 4.63
C TYR A 316 -9.88 -11.45 3.86
N PHE A 317 -9.68 -10.14 3.67
CA PHE A 317 -10.59 -9.33 2.86
C PHE A 317 -10.48 -9.65 1.37
N ARG A 318 -9.28 -9.97 0.86
CA ARG A 318 -9.11 -10.52 -0.49
C ARG A 318 -9.96 -11.76 -0.69
N ASP A 319 -9.97 -12.67 0.27
CA ASP A 319 -10.75 -13.91 0.19
C ASP A 319 -12.27 -13.67 0.12
N MET A 320 -12.74 -12.53 0.60
CA MET A 320 -14.11 -12.07 0.41
C MET A 320 -14.40 -11.55 -1.01
N GLY A 321 -13.39 -11.43 -1.86
CA GLY A 321 -13.49 -10.90 -3.22
C GLY A 321 -13.26 -9.40 -3.33
N TYR A 322 -12.69 -8.75 -2.30
CA TYR A 322 -12.37 -7.35 -2.32
C TYR A 322 -11.02 -7.07 -2.99
N ASN A 323 -10.90 -5.86 -3.55
CA ASN A 323 -9.62 -5.29 -3.96
C ASN A 323 -9.02 -4.58 -2.75
N VAL A 324 -7.90 -5.08 -2.27
CA VAL A 324 -7.23 -4.56 -1.06
C VAL A 324 -5.94 -3.88 -1.46
N ALA A 325 -5.67 -2.70 -0.91
CA ALA A 325 -4.34 -2.09 -0.93
C ALA A 325 -3.72 -2.21 0.45
N ILE A 326 -2.51 -2.74 0.53
CA ILE A 326 -1.70 -2.72 1.75
C ILE A 326 -0.51 -1.79 1.57
N MET A 327 -0.35 -0.88 2.52
CA MET A 327 0.76 0.06 2.57
C MET A 327 1.60 -0.21 3.79
N ALA A 328 2.92 -0.38 3.58
CA ALA A 328 3.88 -0.58 4.65
C ALA A 328 4.84 0.62 4.71
N ASP A 329 4.79 1.36 5.81
CA ASP A 329 5.66 2.49 6.08
C ASP A 329 6.45 2.26 7.38
N SER A 330 7.70 1.81 7.36
CA SER A 330 8.47 1.44 6.18
C SER A 330 9.01 0.01 6.27
N THR A 331 9.20 -0.63 5.14
CA THR A 331 9.82 -1.97 5.10
C THR A 331 11.30 -1.95 5.52
N SER A 332 11.98 -0.80 5.44
CA SER A 332 13.33 -0.63 5.97
C SER A 332 13.39 -0.81 7.48
N ARG A 333 12.39 -0.31 8.21
CA ARG A 333 12.30 -0.48 9.66
C ARG A 333 11.98 -1.92 10.06
N TRP A 334 11.22 -2.61 9.24
CA TRP A 334 11.02 -4.05 9.37
C TRP A 334 12.33 -4.82 9.19
N ALA A 335 13.11 -4.49 8.15
CA ALA A 335 14.43 -5.10 7.93
C ALA A 335 15.41 -4.80 9.06
N GLU A 336 15.41 -3.59 9.63
CA GLU A 336 16.18 -3.25 10.83
C GLU A 336 15.79 -4.14 12.03
N ALA A 337 14.49 -4.41 12.21
CA ALA A 337 14.04 -5.32 13.26
C ALA A 337 14.59 -6.75 13.04
N LEU A 338 14.57 -7.26 11.80
CA LEU A 338 15.17 -8.55 11.46
C LEU A 338 16.67 -8.57 11.75
N ARG A 339 17.40 -7.49 11.43
CA ARG A 339 18.83 -7.35 11.72
C ARG A 339 19.12 -7.38 13.22
N GLU A 340 18.34 -6.65 14.02
CA GLU A 340 18.52 -6.62 15.47
C GLU A 340 18.27 -7.98 16.10
N MET A 341 17.24 -8.68 15.66
CA MET A 341 16.91 -10.02 16.15
C MET A 341 17.97 -11.05 15.78
N SER A 342 18.39 -11.08 14.52
CA SER A 342 19.46 -11.95 14.04
C SER A 342 20.77 -11.72 14.81
N GLY A 343 21.12 -10.45 15.07
CA GLY A 343 22.29 -10.10 15.88
C GLY A 343 22.21 -10.62 17.33
N ARG A 344 21.02 -10.61 17.95
CA ARG A 344 20.81 -11.13 19.30
C ARG A 344 20.84 -12.67 19.37
N LEU A 345 20.47 -13.33 18.28
CA LEU A 345 20.59 -14.78 18.11
C LEU A 345 22.02 -15.22 17.76
N GLU A 346 22.93 -14.27 17.59
CA GLU A 346 24.31 -14.54 17.18
C GLU A 346 24.40 -15.28 15.83
N GLU A 347 23.43 -15.04 14.93
CA GLU A 347 23.43 -15.58 13.57
C GLU A 347 24.55 -14.94 12.75
N MET A 348 25.06 -15.69 11.77
CA MET A 348 26.09 -15.17 10.87
C MET A 348 25.51 -14.02 10.02
N PRO A 349 26.05 -12.81 10.10
CA PRO A 349 25.54 -11.67 9.35
C PRO A 349 25.86 -11.81 7.84
N GLY A 350 24.92 -11.37 7.02
CA GLY A 350 25.12 -11.12 5.60
C GLY A 350 25.57 -9.68 5.34
N ASP A 351 25.22 -9.15 4.17
CA ASP A 351 25.58 -7.81 3.73
C ASP A 351 25.08 -6.74 4.72
N GLU A 352 25.92 -5.80 5.06
CA GLU A 352 25.67 -4.70 6.00
C GLU A 352 25.09 -5.13 7.37
N GLY A 353 25.36 -6.37 7.80
CA GLY A 353 24.87 -6.92 9.06
C GLY A 353 23.43 -7.39 9.05
N TYR A 354 22.77 -7.42 7.91
CA TYR A 354 21.44 -8.02 7.76
C TYR A 354 21.52 -9.55 7.76
N PRO A 355 20.45 -10.25 8.16
CA PRO A 355 20.43 -11.72 8.08
C PRO A 355 20.50 -12.18 6.62
N ALA A 356 21.14 -13.32 6.37
CA ALA A 356 21.27 -13.90 5.04
C ALA A 356 19.92 -14.18 4.35
N TYR A 357 18.85 -14.35 5.14
CA TYR A 357 17.49 -14.60 4.68
C TYR A 357 16.65 -13.33 4.43
N LEU A 358 17.24 -12.12 4.50
CA LEU A 358 16.50 -10.86 4.28
C LEU A 358 15.74 -10.87 2.95
N GLY A 359 16.42 -11.25 1.86
CA GLY A 359 15.80 -11.30 0.53
C GLY A 359 14.62 -12.25 0.45
N SER A 360 14.72 -13.43 1.09
CA SER A 360 13.61 -14.39 1.16
C SER A 360 12.40 -13.84 1.91
N ARG A 361 12.63 -13.15 3.04
CA ARG A 361 11.54 -12.55 3.82
C ARG A 361 10.82 -11.44 3.08
N ILE A 362 11.58 -10.59 2.38
CA ILE A 362 10.99 -9.54 1.52
C ILE A 362 10.18 -10.18 0.39
N ALA A 363 10.72 -11.20 -0.27
CA ALA A 363 10.02 -11.92 -1.33
C ALA A 363 8.74 -12.58 -0.81
N GLU A 364 8.77 -13.29 0.31
CA GLU A 364 7.59 -13.90 0.94
C GLU A 364 6.47 -12.88 1.20
N TYR A 365 6.81 -11.68 1.67
CA TYR A 365 5.83 -10.62 1.89
C TYR A 365 5.17 -10.17 0.58
N TYR A 366 5.96 -9.80 -0.43
CA TYR A 366 5.44 -9.32 -1.70
C TYR A 366 4.75 -10.42 -2.52
N GLU A 367 5.14 -11.68 -2.37
CA GLU A 367 4.47 -12.81 -3.02
C GLU A 367 3.06 -13.08 -2.48
N ARG A 368 2.74 -12.64 -1.27
CA ARG A 368 1.39 -12.68 -0.73
C ARG A 368 0.45 -11.68 -1.39
N ALA A 369 0.96 -10.66 -2.06
CA ALA A 369 0.20 -9.82 -2.96
C ALA A 369 -0.11 -10.54 -4.27
N GLY A 370 -1.15 -10.11 -4.96
CA GLY A 370 -1.53 -10.65 -6.26
C GLY A 370 -3.02 -10.61 -6.51
N ARG A 371 -3.41 -11.04 -7.71
CA ARG A 371 -4.78 -11.35 -8.09
C ARG A 371 -4.97 -12.85 -8.01
N VAL A 372 -5.95 -13.29 -7.28
CA VAL A 372 -6.22 -14.71 -7.06
C VAL A 372 -7.69 -15.05 -7.28
N GLU A 373 -7.92 -16.28 -7.74
CA GLU A 373 -9.20 -16.93 -7.55
C GLU A 373 -9.21 -17.53 -6.15
N THR A 374 -10.15 -17.07 -5.32
CA THR A 374 -10.23 -17.47 -3.91
C THR A 374 -10.75 -18.88 -3.76
N LEU A 375 -10.65 -19.43 -2.55
CA LEU A 375 -11.38 -20.65 -2.22
C LEU A 375 -12.89 -20.39 -2.32
N GLY A 376 -13.67 -21.48 -2.40
CA GLY A 376 -15.12 -21.41 -2.57
C GLY A 376 -15.57 -21.83 -3.96
N SER A 377 -16.83 -22.18 -4.09
CA SER A 377 -17.43 -22.76 -5.30
C SER A 377 -17.87 -21.71 -6.33
N ASP A 378 -17.86 -20.44 -5.99
CA ASP A 378 -18.42 -19.34 -6.77
C ASP A 378 -17.45 -18.70 -7.80
N GLY A 379 -16.17 -19.14 -7.84
CA GLY A 379 -15.16 -18.61 -8.76
C GLY A 379 -14.78 -17.14 -8.49
N ARG A 380 -15.01 -16.67 -7.28
CA ARG A 380 -14.73 -15.31 -6.84
C ARG A 380 -13.25 -14.96 -6.92
N GLU A 381 -12.95 -13.76 -7.39
CA GLU A 381 -11.59 -13.19 -7.42
C GLU A 381 -11.43 -12.09 -6.39
N GLY A 382 -10.22 -11.94 -5.88
CA GLY A 382 -9.81 -10.84 -5.02
C GLY A 382 -8.37 -10.44 -5.32
N THR A 383 -8.00 -9.21 -4.93
CA THR A 383 -6.65 -8.69 -5.17
C THR A 383 -6.04 -8.09 -3.92
N ILE A 384 -4.72 -8.20 -3.81
CA ILE A 384 -3.91 -7.41 -2.85
C ILE A 384 -2.85 -6.68 -3.65
N THR A 385 -2.89 -5.36 -3.60
CA THR A 385 -1.82 -4.50 -4.12
C THR A 385 -0.94 -4.09 -2.95
N ALA A 386 0.34 -4.46 -3.01
CA ALA A 386 1.31 -4.16 -1.95
C ALA A 386 2.17 -2.94 -2.33
N ILE A 387 2.21 -1.94 -1.45
CA ILE A 387 3.00 -0.72 -1.61
C ILE A 387 3.90 -0.58 -0.39
N GLY A 388 5.21 -0.73 -0.59
CA GLY A 388 6.19 -0.65 0.49
C GLY A 388 7.07 0.59 0.37
N ALA A 389 7.08 1.44 1.40
CA ALA A 389 8.05 2.51 1.51
C ALA A 389 9.41 1.94 1.90
N VAL A 390 10.44 2.41 1.26
CA VAL A 390 11.83 2.07 1.57
C VAL A 390 12.58 3.35 1.89
N SER A 391 13.39 3.32 2.95
CA SER A 391 14.14 4.48 3.44
C SER A 391 15.64 4.20 3.36
N PRO A 392 16.25 4.27 2.16
CA PRO A 392 17.66 4.01 2.01
C PRO A 392 18.49 5.09 2.74
N PRO A 393 19.46 4.70 3.58
CA PRO A 393 20.34 5.64 4.26
C PRO A 393 21.06 6.53 3.26
N GLY A 394 21.00 7.86 3.47
CA GLY A 394 21.63 8.82 2.57
C GLY A 394 21.05 8.86 1.14
N GLY A 395 19.95 8.15 0.88
CA GLY A 395 19.36 8.01 -0.46
C GLY A 395 20.09 6.99 -1.35
N ASP A 396 20.97 6.17 -0.79
CA ASP A 396 21.72 5.14 -1.52
C ASP A 396 20.85 3.92 -1.80
N THR A 397 20.38 3.81 -3.04
CA THR A 397 19.55 2.70 -3.50
C THR A 397 20.33 1.38 -3.70
N SER A 398 21.65 1.38 -3.53
CA SER A 398 22.46 0.14 -3.61
C SER A 398 22.45 -0.67 -2.31
N GLU A 399 21.88 -0.12 -1.22
CA GLU A 399 21.79 -0.81 0.07
C GLU A 399 20.92 -2.10 0.00
N PRO A 400 21.17 -3.09 0.89
CA PRO A 400 20.58 -4.43 0.76
C PRO A 400 19.05 -4.48 0.76
N VAL A 401 18.37 -3.64 1.56
CA VAL A 401 16.88 -3.67 1.65
C VAL A 401 16.27 -3.18 0.35
N THR A 402 16.75 -2.06 -0.19
CA THR A 402 16.30 -1.52 -1.47
C THR A 402 16.57 -2.52 -2.60
N GLN A 403 17.79 -3.07 -2.69
CA GLN A 403 18.13 -4.02 -3.74
C GLN A 403 17.29 -5.30 -3.69
N ASN A 404 17.04 -5.86 -2.50
CA ASN A 404 16.17 -7.04 -2.38
C ASN A 404 14.71 -6.71 -2.70
N THR A 405 14.23 -5.51 -2.34
CA THR A 405 12.88 -5.05 -2.69
C THR A 405 12.72 -4.91 -4.20
N LEU A 406 13.70 -4.32 -4.90
CA LEU A 406 13.68 -4.14 -6.36
C LEU A 406 13.66 -5.45 -7.15
N ARG A 407 14.16 -6.55 -6.57
CA ARG A 407 14.12 -7.88 -7.21
C ARG A 407 12.70 -8.47 -7.26
N VAL A 408 11.80 -8.01 -6.39
CA VAL A 408 10.45 -8.58 -6.24
C VAL A 408 9.34 -7.59 -6.57
N ALA A 409 9.53 -6.29 -6.29
CA ALA A 409 8.59 -5.25 -6.68
C ALA A 409 8.74 -4.94 -8.17
N LYS A 410 7.62 -4.92 -8.90
CA LYS A 410 7.63 -4.63 -10.33
C LYS A 410 7.55 -3.14 -10.65
N VAL A 411 7.22 -2.32 -9.67
CA VAL A 411 7.12 -0.87 -9.81
C VAL A 411 8.07 -0.20 -8.83
N PHE A 412 8.78 0.79 -9.33
CA PHE A 412 9.72 1.61 -8.58
C PHE A 412 9.32 3.08 -8.71
N TRP A 413 8.90 3.68 -7.61
CA TRP A 413 8.59 5.11 -7.50
C TRP A 413 9.68 5.82 -6.71
N GLY A 414 10.79 6.09 -7.37
CA GLY A 414 11.96 6.72 -6.77
C GLY A 414 11.71 8.17 -6.40
N LEU A 415 11.68 8.50 -5.11
CA LEU A 415 11.55 9.88 -4.65
C LEU A 415 12.92 10.55 -4.56
N ASP A 416 12.97 11.80 -4.99
CA ASP A 416 14.18 12.59 -5.13
C ASP A 416 14.17 13.80 -4.18
N ALA A 417 15.21 13.91 -3.35
CA ALA A 417 15.37 15.03 -2.43
C ALA A 417 15.53 16.38 -3.17
N THR A 418 16.12 16.37 -4.35
CA THR A 418 16.32 17.60 -5.14
C THR A 418 14.99 18.16 -5.63
N LEU A 419 14.07 17.28 -6.09
CA LEU A 419 12.72 17.68 -6.46
C LEU A 419 11.93 18.18 -5.24
N ALA A 420 12.04 17.51 -4.10
CA ALA A 420 11.41 17.96 -2.85
C ALA A 420 11.93 19.33 -2.39
N GLN A 421 13.24 19.58 -2.49
CA GLN A 421 13.84 20.90 -2.21
C GLN A 421 13.34 22.01 -3.14
N LYS A 422 13.07 21.67 -4.40
CA LYS A 422 12.44 22.57 -5.39
C LYS A 422 10.93 22.71 -5.19
N ARG A 423 10.35 22.06 -4.17
CA ARG A 423 8.92 21.99 -3.90
C ARG A 423 8.10 21.39 -5.07
N HIS A 424 8.72 20.52 -5.83
CA HIS A 424 8.04 19.74 -6.85
C HIS A 424 7.49 18.46 -6.20
N PHE A 425 6.19 18.37 -6.05
CA PHE A 425 5.51 17.22 -5.47
C PHE A 425 4.43 16.67 -6.42
N PRO A 426 4.22 15.34 -6.45
CA PRO A 426 5.08 14.31 -5.82
C PRO A 426 6.53 14.42 -6.30
N SER A 427 7.49 14.22 -5.39
CA SER A 427 8.93 14.34 -5.71
C SER A 427 9.48 13.10 -6.44
N MET A 428 8.65 12.48 -7.25
CA MET A 428 8.96 11.26 -7.98
C MET A 428 9.82 11.56 -9.19
N ASN A 429 11.01 10.96 -9.22
CA ASN A 429 11.95 11.16 -10.31
C ASN A 429 11.52 10.31 -11.52
N TRP A 430 11.08 10.98 -12.58
CA TRP A 430 10.58 10.34 -13.81
C TRP A 430 11.66 9.69 -14.68
N LEU A 431 12.94 10.01 -14.45
CA LEU A 431 14.05 9.38 -15.18
C LEU A 431 14.51 8.07 -14.57
N THR A 432 14.31 7.89 -13.26
CA THR A 432 14.75 6.69 -12.52
C THR A 432 13.61 5.75 -12.15
N SER A 433 12.39 6.26 -12.07
CA SER A 433 11.20 5.46 -11.79
C SER A 433 10.81 4.60 -13.00
N TYR A 434 10.18 3.46 -12.73
CA TYR A 434 9.69 2.55 -13.78
C TYR A 434 8.51 1.72 -13.29
N SER A 435 7.73 1.20 -14.23
CA SER A 435 6.73 0.15 -14.02
C SER A 435 6.92 -0.97 -15.03
N LEU A 436 7.01 -2.20 -14.55
CA LEU A 436 7.04 -3.38 -15.42
C LEU A 436 5.63 -3.84 -15.83
N TYR A 437 4.59 -3.11 -15.39
CA TYR A 437 3.20 -3.34 -15.81
C TYR A 437 2.81 -2.47 -17.02
N ASP A 438 3.71 -1.61 -17.51
CA ASP A 438 3.41 -0.70 -18.63
C ASP A 438 2.79 -1.37 -19.85
N PRO A 439 3.26 -2.54 -20.35
CA PRO A 439 2.68 -3.14 -21.53
C PRO A 439 1.22 -3.57 -21.37
N GLU A 440 0.88 -4.16 -20.21
CA GLU A 440 -0.47 -4.61 -19.89
C GLU A 440 -1.40 -3.43 -19.62
N VAL A 441 -0.90 -2.45 -18.86
CA VAL A 441 -1.66 -1.24 -18.52
C VAL A 441 -1.85 -0.38 -19.77
N GLY A 442 -0.84 -0.17 -20.59
CA GLY A 442 -0.95 0.57 -21.85
C GLY A 442 -2.05 0.00 -22.73
N LYS A 443 -2.06 -1.32 -22.93
CA LYS A 443 -3.11 -2.00 -23.67
C LYS A 443 -4.49 -1.78 -23.06
N TYR A 444 -4.63 -1.91 -21.75
CA TYR A 444 -5.88 -1.65 -21.04
C TYR A 444 -6.37 -0.20 -21.26
N MET A 445 -5.46 0.77 -21.15
CA MET A 445 -5.78 2.19 -21.31
C MET A 445 -6.15 2.54 -22.76
N ASP A 446 -5.46 1.94 -23.74
CA ASP A 446 -5.80 2.10 -25.17
C ASP A 446 -7.18 1.53 -25.52
N GLU A 447 -7.58 0.43 -24.88
CA GLU A 447 -8.88 -0.20 -25.12
C GLU A 447 -10.02 0.47 -24.33
N ASN A 448 -9.77 1.02 -23.14
CA ASN A 448 -10.84 1.44 -22.21
C ASN A 448 -10.89 2.95 -21.95
N VAL A 449 -9.84 3.71 -22.29
CA VAL A 449 -9.80 5.17 -22.09
C VAL A 449 -9.71 5.87 -23.45
N HIS A 450 -8.54 5.85 -24.08
CA HIS A 450 -8.31 6.42 -25.41
C HIS A 450 -7.31 5.59 -26.20
N SER A 451 -7.62 5.34 -27.47
CA SER A 451 -6.84 4.46 -28.35
C SER A 451 -5.40 4.91 -28.65
N ASN A 452 -5.01 6.10 -28.26
CA ASN A 452 -3.67 6.67 -28.41
C ASN A 452 -3.02 7.02 -27.08
N TRP A 453 -3.51 6.46 -25.96
CA TRP A 453 -2.95 6.68 -24.63
C TRP A 453 -1.46 6.32 -24.58
N SER A 454 -1.13 5.10 -24.99
CA SER A 454 0.26 4.60 -24.96
C SER A 454 1.19 5.44 -25.84
N GLU A 455 0.72 5.90 -27.01
CA GLU A 455 1.50 6.78 -27.88
C GLU A 455 1.82 8.11 -27.20
N PHE A 456 0.84 8.72 -26.53
CA PHE A 456 1.01 9.98 -25.81
C PHE A 456 1.96 9.85 -24.63
N VAL A 457 1.81 8.81 -23.83
CA VAL A 457 2.71 8.53 -22.71
C VAL A 457 4.15 8.34 -23.17
N GLN A 458 4.35 7.53 -24.21
CA GLN A 458 5.67 7.29 -24.77
C GLN A 458 6.30 8.57 -25.32
N HIS A 459 5.52 9.41 -26.01
CA HIS A 459 6.01 10.68 -26.55
C HIS A 459 6.42 11.64 -25.42
N ALA A 460 5.59 11.77 -24.39
CA ALA A 460 5.90 12.61 -23.23
C ALA A 460 7.16 12.14 -22.49
N MET A 461 7.33 10.82 -22.27
CA MET A 461 8.53 10.27 -21.67
C MET A 461 9.78 10.52 -22.51
N ASN A 462 9.70 10.37 -23.84
CA ASN A 462 10.82 10.66 -24.73
C ASN A 462 11.21 12.16 -24.65
N THR A 463 10.23 13.06 -24.57
CA THR A 463 10.45 14.50 -24.42
C THR A 463 11.17 14.83 -23.11
N LEU A 464 10.79 14.21 -21.99
CA LEU A 464 11.45 14.37 -20.69
C LEU A 464 12.88 13.81 -20.68
N GLN A 465 13.13 12.70 -21.38
CA GLN A 465 14.46 12.13 -21.54
C GLN A 465 15.36 13.00 -22.42
N GLU A 466 14.82 13.54 -23.52
CA GLU A 466 15.52 14.48 -24.41
C GLU A 466 15.88 15.76 -23.66
N GLU A 467 14.97 16.30 -22.83
CA GLU A 467 15.25 17.46 -21.96
C GLU A 467 16.47 17.20 -21.06
N ALA A 468 16.57 16.05 -20.42
CA ALA A 468 17.69 15.73 -19.53
C ALA A 468 19.05 15.82 -20.26
N SER A 469 19.09 15.37 -21.51
CA SER A 469 20.29 15.49 -22.36
C SER A 469 20.56 16.93 -22.77
N LEU A 470 19.54 17.71 -23.08
CA LEU A 470 19.65 19.13 -23.46
C LEU A 470 20.06 19.99 -22.25
N GLU A 471 19.61 19.67 -21.04
CA GLU A 471 20.00 20.39 -19.82
C GLU A 471 21.52 20.35 -19.58
N GLU A 472 22.17 19.24 -19.90
CA GLU A 472 23.64 19.15 -19.81
C GLU A 472 24.32 20.13 -20.78
N ILE A 473 23.79 20.26 -21.98
CA ILE A 473 24.28 21.20 -22.99
C ILE A 473 24.06 22.65 -22.51
N VAL A 474 22.82 22.94 -22.05
CA VAL A 474 22.47 24.29 -21.55
C VAL A 474 23.35 24.70 -20.37
N ARG A 475 23.71 23.79 -19.49
CA ARG A 475 24.59 24.05 -18.36
C ARG A 475 26.01 24.46 -18.80
N LEU A 476 26.47 23.94 -19.94
CA LEU A 476 27.83 24.22 -20.45
C LEU A 476 27.88 25.47 -21.33
N VAL A 477 26.91 25.68 -22.20
CA VAL A 477 26.98 26.68 -23.28
C VAL A 477 25.81 27.67 -23.30
N GLY A 478 24.84 27.54 -22.42
CA GLY A 478 23.66 28.42 -22.31
C GLY A 478 22.48 28.02 -23.21
N LEU A 479 21.30 28.48 -22.85
CA LEU A 479 20.04 28.18 -23.57
C LEU A 479 20.01 28.72 -25.00
N GLU A 480 20.69 29.86 -25.23
CA GLU A 480 20.71 30.53 -26.54
C GLU A 480 21.46 29.74 -27.62
N SER A 481 22.29 28.77 -27.20
CA SER A 481 23.04 27.92 -28.13
C SER A 481 22.20 26.77 -28.71
N LEU A 482 21.04 26.50 -28.13
CA LEU A 482 20.12 25.47 -28.62
C LEU A 482 19.46 25.89 -29.93
N SER A 483 19.20 24.89 -30.78
CA SER A 483 18.33 25.09 -31.94
C SER A 483 16.91 25.48 -31.51
N GLU A 484 16.17 26.15 -32.37
CA GLU A 484 14.76 26.48 -32.06
C GLU A 484 13.92 25.24 -31.75
N ARG A 485 14.19 24.15 -32.45
CA ARG A 485 13.54 22.87 -32.19
C ARG A 485 13.84 22.36 -30.77
N ASP A 486 15.09 22.44 -30.32
CA ASP A 486 15.48 21.98 -29.00
C ASP A 486 14.93 22.90 -27.90
N ARG A 487 14.82 24.21 -28.17
CA ARG A 487 14.13 25.15 -27.28
C ARG A 487 12.66 24.81 -27.11
N LEU A 488 11.97 24.40 -28.17
CA LEU A 488 10.58 23.93 -28.09
C LEU A 488 10.47 22.64 -27.29
N THR A 489 11.40 21.68 -27.48
CA THR A 489 11.46 20.47 -26.65
C THR A 489 11.63 20.81 -25.17
N MET A 490 12.55 21.73 -24.82
CA MET A 490 12.73 22.20 -23.44
C MET A 490 11.46 22.86 -22.88
N MET A 491 10.75 23.65 -23.68
CA MET A 491 9.47 24.26 -23.26
C MET A 491 8.40 23.20 -23.01
N THR A 492 8.23 22.26 -23.91
CA THR A 492 7.27 21.17 -23.78
C THR A 492 7.58 20.32 -22.53
N ALA A 493 8.83 19.98 -22.32
CA ALA A 493 9.24 19.25 -21.13
C ALA A 493 9.00 20.04 -19.84
N LYS A 494 9.21 21.37 -19.86
CA LYS A 494 8.82 22.23 -18.74
C LYS A 494 7.32 22.17 -18.45
N MET A 495 6.48 22.25 -19.47
CA MET A 495 5.03 22.11 -19.31
C MET A 495 4.66 20.73 -18.73
N LEU A 496 5.29 19.65 -19.21
CA LEU A 496 5.08 18.31 -18.65
C LEU A 496 5.46 18.25 -17.17
N ARG A 497 6.59 18.81 -16.76
CA ARG A 497 7.03 18.80 -15.36
C ARG A 497 6.16 19.66 -14.46
N GLU A 498 5.90 20.90 -14.84
CA GLU A 498 5.26 21.91 -13.97
C GLU A 498 3.73 21.87 -14.03
N ASP A 499 3.17 21.58 -15.19
CA ASP A 499 1.73 21.65 -15.40
C ASP A 499 1.04 20.28 -15.28
N PHE A 500 1.76 19.19 -15.60
CA PHE A 500 1.21 17.84 -15.55
C PHE A 500 1.74 17.02 -14.36
N LEU A 501 3.06 16.87 -14.20
CA LEU A 501 3.65 16.01 -13.17
C LEU A 501 3.52 16.60 -11.77
N GLN A 502 3.66 17.92 -11.63
CA GLN A 502 3.45 18.58 -10.35
C GLN A 502 1.97 18.60 -10.01
N GLN A 503 1.63 18.03 -8.85
CA GLN A 503 0.26 17.87 -8.36
C GLN A 503 0.18 18.28 -6.90
N ASN A 504 -0.78 19.15 -6.56
CA ASN A 504 -0.94 19.64 -5.19
C ASN A 504 -1.89 18.74 -4.39
N ALA A 505 -1.34 17.99 -3.46
CA ALA A 505 -2.10 17.09 -2.58
C ALA A 505 -3.11 17.81 -1.65
N PHE A 506 -2.94 19.12 -1.45
CA PHE A 506 -3.75 19.93 -0.52
C PHE A 506 -4.75 20.84 -1.24
N ASP A 507 -4.83 20.78 -2.56
CA ASP A 507 -5.82 21.52 -3.35
C ASP A 507 -7.07 20.67 -3.56
N ASP A 508 -8.25 21.27 -3.43
CA ASP A 508 -9.53 20.53 -3.49
C ASP A 508 -9.78 19.88 -4.86
N VAL A 509 -9.19 20.40 -5.94
CA VAL A 509 -9.37 19.89 -7.29
C VAL A 509 -8.15 19.13 -7.78
N ASP A 510 -6.94 19.70 -7.58
CA ASP A 510 -5.70 19.12 -8.12
C ASP A 510 -5.23 17.87 -7.35
N THR A 511 -5.72 17.65 -6.11
CA THR A 511 -5.37 16.46 -5.31
C THR A 511 -5.71 15.14 -5.98
N PHE A 512 -6.69 15.13 -6.90
CA PHE A 512 -7.14 13.97 -7.65
C PHE A 512 -7.33 14.29 -9.12
N SER A 513 -6.94 13.37 -10.00
CA SER A 513 -7.23 13.44 -11.44
C SER A 513 -7.74 12.09 -11.92
N SER A 514 -8.93 12.08 -12.55
CA SER A 514 -9.45 10.90 -13.25
C SER A 514 -8.58 10.53 -14.44
N ARG A 515 -8.68 9.29 -14.94
CA ARG A 515 -7.98 8.86 -16.17
C ARG A 515 -8.30 9.76 -17.35
N GLU A 516 -9.56 10.14 -17.50
CA GLU A 516 -10.00 11.06 -18.56
C GLU A 516 -9.33 12.44 -18.43
N LYS A 517 -9.30 13.02 -17.22
CA LYS A 517 -8.64 14.31 -16.97
C LYS A 517 -7.14 14.23 -17.24
N GLN A 518 -6.48 13.16 -16.82
CA GLN A 518 -5.07 12.92 -17.09
C GLN A 518 -4.80 12.89 -18.60
N TYR A 519 -5.61 12.16 -19.35
CA TYR A 519 -5.50 12.12 -20.81
C TYR A 519 -5.67 13.51 -21.42
N ARG A 520 -6.73 14.24 -21.04
CA ARG A 520 -7.01 15.58 -21.57
C ARG A 520 -5.90 16.58 -21.30
N MET A 521 -5.34 16.56 -20.08
CA MET A 521 -4.21 17.43 -19.74
C MET A 521 -2.99 17.12 -20.61
N LEU A 522 -2.66 15.85 -20.77
CA LEU A 522 -1.55 15.42 -21.61
C LEU A 522 -1.80 15.78 -23.09
N GLU A 523 -3.02 15.56 -23.58
CA GLU A 523 -3.45 15.94 -24.93
C GLU A 523 -3.24 17.43 -25.21
N LEU A 524 -3.56 18.33 -24.28
CA LEU A 524 -3.33 19.76 -24.46
C LEU A 524 -1.85 20.09 -24.68
N ILE A 525 -0.97 19.54 -23.84
CA ILE A 525 0.48 19.80 -23.93
C ILE A 525 1.04 19.26 -25.25
N LEU A 526 0.70 18.05 -25.61
CA LEU A 526 1.17 17.42 -26.85
C LEU A 526 0.56 18.04 -28.11
N THR A 527 -0.68 18.54 -28.02
CA THR A 527 -1.31 19.30 -29.12
C THR A 527 -0.58 20.62 -29.31
N PHE A 528 -0.25 21.34 -28.21
CA PHE A 528 0.54 22.56 -28.29
C PHE A 528 1.88 22.30 -28.99
N GLU A 529 2.63 21.29 -28.56
CA GLU A 529 3.88 20.93 -29.18
C GLU A 529 3.74 20.62 -30.67
N LYS A 530 2.77 19.79 -31.03
CA LYS A 530 2.50 19.38 -32.41
C LYS A 530 2.22 20.59 -33.30
N GLU A 531 1.34 21.49 -32.87
CA GLU A 531 0.98 22.68 -33.65
C GLU A 531 2.15 23.68 -33.72
N ALA A 532 2.90 23.87 -32.62
CA ALA A 532 4.11 24.69 -32.61
C ALA A 532 5.18 24.15 -33.58
N ARG A 533 5.41 22.83 -33.61
CA ARG A 533 6.32 22.22 -34.61
C ARG A 533 5.80 22.39 -36.04
N ARG A 534 4.49 22.36 -36.25
CA ARG A 534 3.87 22.68 -37.56
C ARG A 534 4.15 24.12 -37.96
N ALA A 535 3.94 25.08 -37.06
CA ALA A 535 4.20 26.50 -37.33
C ALA A 535 5.67 26.76 -37.68
N MET A 536 6.61 26.16 -36.95
CA MET A 536 8.05 26.28 -37.26
C MET A 536 8.40 25.71 -38.64
N LYS A 537 7.78 24.61 -39.07
CA LYS A 537 7.96 24.07 -40.43
C LYS A 537 7.41 24.99 -41.51
N LEU A 538 6.44 25.84 -41.18
CA LEU A 538 5.86 26.85 -42.06
C LEU A 538 6.55 28.21 -42.02
N GLY A 539 7.65 28.31 -41.20
CA GLY A 539 8.52 29.47 -41.17
C GLY A 539 8.38 30.41 -39.96
N SER A 540 7.47 30.10 -39.02
CA SER A 540 7.39 30.88 -37.78
C SER A 540 8.59 30.60 -36.89
N TYR A 541 9.14 31.63 -36.26
CA TYR A 541 10.25 31.48 -35.27
C TYR A 541 9.72 31.10 -33.91
N TYR A 542 10.54 30.38 -33.14
CA TYR A 542 10.22 29.97 -31.76
C TYR A 542 9.74 31.15 -30.89
N ALA A 543 10.43 32.31 -30.96
CA ALA A 543 10.06 33.48 -30.18
C ALA A 543 8.63 33.98 -30.52
N GLU A 544 8.28 34.03 -31.79
CA GLU A 544 6.94 34.45 -32.24
C GLU A 544 5.84 33.51 -31.73
N ILE A 545 6.11 32.19 -31.74
CA ILE A 545 5.18 31.19 -31.23
C ILE A 545 4.99 31.38 -29.72
N ILE A 546 6.07 31.56 -28.97
CA ILE A 546 6.00 31.74 -27.53
C ILE A 546 5.28 33.02 -27.14
N ASP A 547 5.57 34.13 -27.80
CA ASP A 547 4.92 35.42 -27.52
C ASP A 547 3.42 35.39 -27.90
N GLY A 548 3.09 34.79 -29.05
CA GLY A 548 1.71 34.70 -29.54
C GLY A 548 0.82 33.68 -28.82
N THR A 549 1.39 32.87 -27.93
CA THR A 549 0.65 31.77 -27.24
C THR A 549 0.71 31.88 -25.70
N GLU A 550 1.08 33.03 -25.15
CA GLU A 550 1.22 33.18 -23.69
C GLU A 550 -0.10 32.87 -22.96
N ASP A 551 -1.21 33.43 -23.40
CA ASP A 551 -2.53 33.24 -22.77
C ASP A 551 -2.98 31.78 -22.79
N VAL A 552 -2.82 31.07 -23.90
CA VAL A 552 -3.25 29.68 -24.01
C VAL A 552 -2.33 28.75 -23.21
N ARG A 553 -1.03 29.06 -23.11
CA ARG A 553 -0.11 28.30 -22.23
C ARG A 553 -0.46 28.48 -20.76
N ASP A 554 -0.84 29.69 -20.33
CA ASP A 554 -1.33 29.92 -18.95
C ASP A 554 -2.63 29.12 -18.69
N ARG A 555 -3.53 29.04 -19.66
CA ARG A 555 -4.72 28.18 -19.55
C ARG A 555 -4.38 26.69 -19.48
N ILE A 556 -3.37 26.23 -20.21
CA ILE A 556 -2.89 24.84 -20.12
C ILE A 556 -2.32 24.59 -18.70
N ALA A 557 -1.49 25.49 -18.19
CA ALA A 557 -0.92 25.39 -16.84
C ALA A 557 -1.99 25.33 -15.74
N ARG A 558 -3.10 26.06 -15.93
CA ARG A 558 -4.25 26.06 -15.00
C ARG A 558 -5.25 24.94 -15.23
N SER A 559 -5.08 24.11 -16.26
CA SER A 559 -6.02 23.02 -16.56
C SER A 559 -6.14 21.99 -15.42
N LYS A 560 -5.10 21.84 -14.61
CA LYS A 560 -5.11 20.99 -13.40
C LYS A 560 -6.17 21.39 -12.37
N TYR A 561 -6.60 22.66 -12.35
CA TYR A 561 -7.65 23.19 -11.47
C TYR A 561 -9.06 23.15 -12.09
N ILE A 562 -9.23 22.56 -13.25
CA ILE A 562 -10.55 22.36 -13.85
C ILE A 562 -11.24 21.19 -13.14
N PRO A 563 -12.43 21.39 -12.54
CA PRO A 563 -13.17 20.30 -11.90
C PRO A 563 -13.59 19.22 -12.91
N GLU A 564 -13.75 17.99 -12.45
CA GLU A 564 -14.22 16.85 -13.26
C GLU A 564 -15.61 17.11 -13.90
N SER A 565 -16.42 17.99 -13.30
CA SER A 565 -17.72 18.40 -13.86
C SER A 565 -17.62 19.35 -15.06
N GLU A 566 -16.46 19.93 -15.32
CA GLU A 566 -16.24 20.97 -16.35
C GLU A 566 -15.31 20.52 -17.48
N MET A 567 -15.29 19.22 -17.79
CA MET A 567 -14.37 18.63 -18.79
C MET A 567 -14.47 19.26 -20.20
N ALA A 568 -15.61 19.86 -20.56
CA ALA A 568 -15.78 20.57 -21.85
C ALA A 568 -14.79 21.74 -22.04
N ARG A 569 -14.27 22.32 -20.94
CA ARG A 569 -13.25 23.40 -20.99
C ARG A 569 -11.94 22.96 -21.63
N PHE A 570 -11.61 21.68 -21.59
CA PHE A 570 -10.44 21.13 -22.26
C PHE A 570 -10.56 21.26 -23.79
N ASP A 571 -11.74 21.04 -24.35
CA ASP A 571 -12.00 21.21 -25.80
C ASP A 571 -11.86 22.68 -26.22
N GLU A 572 -12.33 23.62 -25.40
CA GLU A 572 -12.16 25.06 -25.64
C GLU A 572 -10.67 25.46 -25.68
N ILE A 573 -9.87 24.96 -24.73
CA ILE A 573 -8.42 25.22 -24.67
C ILE A 573 -7.73 24.62 -25.90
N ARG A 574 -8.11 23.41 -26.29
CA ARG A 574 -7.54 22.73 -27.46
C ARG A 574 -7.82 23.52 -28.77
N GLU A 575 -9.02 24.04 -28.96
CA GLU A 575 -9.34 24.89 -30.14
C GLU A 575 -8.62 26.24 -30.06
N GLN A 576 -8.43 26.80 -28.87
CA GLN A 576 -7.63 28.03 -28.70
C GLN A 576 -6.16 27.81 -29.09
N ILE A 577 -5.54 26.68 -28.71
CA ILE A 577 -4.17 26.34 -29.12
C ILE A 577 -4.03 26.44 -30.64
N LYS A 578 -4.94 25.81 -31.39
CA LYS A 578 -4.91 25.82 -32.86
C LYS A 578 -5.08 27.24 -33.42
N THR A 579 -6.03 27.99 -32.87
CA THR A 579 -6.33 29.35 -33.30
C THR A 579 -5.16 30.31 -33.07
N ASP A 580 -4.55 30.27 -31.91
CA ASP A 580 -3.46 31.19 -31.56
C ASP A 580 -2.18 30.87 -32.32
N ILE A 581 -1.88 29.59 -32.53
CA ILE A 581 -0.74 29.20 -33.37
C ILE A 581 -0.98 29.55 -34.85
N GLU A 582 -2.20 29.42 -35.37
CA GLU A 582 -2.50 29.83 -36.73
C GLU A 582 -2.30 31.34 -36.95
N LYS A 583 -2.60 32.19 -35.95
CA LYS A 583 -2.29 33.62 -36.00
C LYS A 583 -0.79 33.88 -36.09
N THR A 584 0.04 33.10 -35.41
CA THR A 584 1.51 33.26 -35.50
C THR A 584 2.04 32.92 -36.89
N ILE A 585 1.46 31.91 -37.57
CA ILE A 585 1.81 31.55 -38.96
C ILE A 585 1.49 32.70 -39.91
N GLN A 586 0.29 33.27 -39.82
CA GLN A 586 -0.17 34.39 -40.68
C GLN A 586 0.69 35.65 -40.45
N HIS A 587 1.15 35.90 -39.22
CA HIS A 587 2.00 37.04 -38.90
C HIS A 587 3.42 36.88 -39.48
N GLY A 588 3.95 35.66 -39.42
CA GLY A 588 5.25 35.30 -40.00
C GLY A 588 5.27 35.47 -41.53
N GLU A 589 4.20 35.06 -42.22
CA GLU A 589 4.08 35.28 -43.68
C GLU A 589 4.04 36.76 -44.06
N MET A 590 3.42 37.64 -43.23
CA MET A 590 3.36 39.10 -43.51
C MET A 590 4.69 39.81 -43.19
N THR A 591 5.51 39.31 -42.29
CA THR A 591 6.79 39.90 -41.89
C THR A 591 7.95 39.49 -42.79
N HIS A 592 7.80 38.39 -43.53
CA HIS A 592 8.80 37.85 -44.45
C HIS A 592 8.49 38.04 -45.94
N ALA A 593 7.30 38.65 -46.29
CA ALA A 593 6.93 39.10 -47.63
C ALA A 593 7.30 40.55 -47.82
#